data_5d7381a3ddda57165eb575a954df1837
#
_entry.id   5d7381a3ddda57165eb575a954df1837
#
_cell.length_a   1.000
_cell.length_b   1.000
_cell.length_c   1.000
_cell.angle_alpha   90.00
_cell.angle_beta   90.00
_cell.angle_gamma   90.00
#
_symmetry.space_group_name_H-M   'P 1'
#
loop_
_entity.id
_entity.type
_entity.pdbx_description
1 polymer ?
#
loop_
_entity_poly.entity_id
_entity_poly.type
_entity_poly.pdbx_seq_one_letter_code
_entity_poly.pdbx_strand_id
1 'polypeptide(L)'
;MIEDAAIIEEFKRLTLEALTHDGHRGILAGIIDELVGILGNAADFQIDRQLDIAEGEIASSKGLAISPTQAAMCAGEFQRTAIFLRGLHDAITEAVELKSPEPVRVLYAGSGPYATLAVPLMTVFPPEKVRFTVLDIHPVSIASAKSVVHRLGLDRSVEAYMIADACEHTIPSDAIPDILLSETMSTALEREPQVAIMRHLLGQAPDAVIVPESVRVDAFLVDTSKEPDIVVPESEGPPTKWQPDRIPLGPVFELNASTIRSWASLSDDRLPAAAIHIPPPPEPTYRPFLFTTIVTHGEHILRTHDSNLTAIREITDIDNLSAGRSLQFHYRLGAAPCLVAEAED
;
A
#
# COMPACT_ATOMS: atom_id res chain seq x y z
N MET A 1 -10.96 33.23 0.02
CA MET A 1 -10.63 33.36 1.47
C MET A 1 -11.70 32.78 2.40
N ILE A 2 -13.02 33.17 2.31
CA ILE A 2 -14.07 32.55 3.16
C ILE A 2 -14.43 31.15 2.64
N GLU A 3 -14.51 30.95 1.34
CA GLU A 3 -14.72 29.62 0.72
C GLU A 3 -13.58 28.66 1.01
N ASP A 4 -12.33 29.13 0.97
CA ASP A 4 -11.15 28.31 1.24
C ASP A 4 -11.11 27.82 2.70
N ALA A 5 -11.49 28.68 3.66
CA ALA A 5 -11.56 28.30 5.08
C ALA A 5 -12.64 27.23 5.35
N ALA A 6 -13.76 27.28 4.65
CA ALA A 6 -14.83 26.30 4.79
C ALA A 6 -14.42 24.93 4.20
N ILE A 7 -13.71 24.92 3.09
CA ILE A 7 -13.23 23.69 2.45
C ILE A 7 -12.21 22.98 3.35
N ILE A 8 -11.26 23.70 3.95
CA ILE A 8 -10.24 23.07 4.82
C ILE A 8 -10.86 22.50 6.12
N GLU A 9 -11.85 23.19 6.70
CA GLU A 9 -12.56 22.69 7.88
C GLU A 9 -13.38 21.43 7.53
N GLU A 10 -14.05 21.42 6.38
CA GLU A 10 -14.77 20.25 5.89
C GLU A 10 -13.83 19.08 5.60
N PHE A 11 -12.70 19.34 4.95
CA PHE A 11 -11.69 18.34 4.66
C PHE A 11 -11.12 17.72 5.97
N LYS A 12 -10.87 18.55 6.98
CA LYS A 12 -10.46 18.11 8.32
C LYS A 12 -11.54 17.26 8.99
N ARG A 13 -12.81 17.67 8.91
CA ARG A 13 -13.95 16.92 9.46
C ARG A 13 -14.02 15.53 8.84
N LEU A 14 -13.98 15.45 7.49
CA LEU A 14 -13.99 14.17 6.76
C LEU A 14 -12.79 13.30 7.14
N THR A 15 -11.61 13.90 7.29
CA THR A 15 -10.41 13.18 7.74
C THR A 15 -10.63 12.56 9.12
N LEU A 16 -11.12 13.32 10.10
CA LEU A 16 -11.38 12.81 11.44
C LEU A 16 -12.46 11.73 11.46
N GLU A 17 -13.49 11.87 10.62
CA GLU A 17 -14.50 10.83 10.46
C GLU A 17 -13.91 9.56 9.82
N ALA A 18 -13.08 9.68 8.80
CA ALA A 18 -12.39 8.53 8.18
C ALA A 18 -11.50 7.78 9.19
N LEU A 19 -10.84 8.52 10.10
CA LEU A 19 -9.99 7.94 11.14
C LEU A 19 -10.78 7.19 12.20
N THR A 20 -11.98 7.65 12.57
CA THR A 20 -12.72 7.17 13.74
C THR A 20 -13.96 6.34 13.40
N HIS A 21 -14.39 6.31 12.12
CA HIS A 21 -15.60 5.59 11.73
C HIS A 21 -15.41 4.07 11.84
N ASP A 22 -16.17 3.43 12.72
CA ASP A 22 -16.18 1.99 12.98
C ASP A 22 -17.46 1.29 12.48
N GLY A 23 -18.33 2.06 11.80
CA GLY A 23 -19.67 1.63 11.40
C GLY A 23 -19.72 1.04 9.98
N HIS A 24 -20.85 1.29 9.34
CA HIS A 24 -21.21 0.69 8.05
C HIS A 24 -20.25 1.12 6.92
N ARG A 25 -19.70 0.16 6.18
CA ARG A 25 -18.73 0.39 5.07
C ARG A 25 -19.24 1.38 4.02
N GLY A 26 -20.56 1.39 3.72
CA GLY A 26 -21.14 2.35 2.77
C GLY A 26 -21.02 3.80 3.21
N ILE A 27 -21.06 4.08 4.53
CA ILE A 27 -20.83 5.42 5.07
C ILE A 27 -19.36 5.80 4.93
N LEU A 28 -18.44 4.89 5.26
CA LEU A 28 -17.00 5.10 5.09
C LEU A 28 -16.66 5.35 3.62
N ALA A 29 -17.29 4.62 2.68
CA ALA A 29 -17.11 4.84 1.26
C ALA A 29 -17.52 6.26 0.85
N GLY A 30 -18.65 6.77 1.34
CA GLY A 30 -19.09 8.15 1.12
C GLY A 30 -18.11 9.19 1.67
N ILE A 31 -17.61 8.98 2.88
CA ILE A 31 -16.61 9.87 3.52
C ILE A 31 -15.34 9.94 2.67
N ILE A 32 -14.81 8.79 2.24
CA ILE A 32 -13.60 8.75 1.41
C ILE A 32 -13.83 9.34 0.02
N ASP A 33 -15.00 9.11 -0.59
CA ASP A 33 -15.33 9.68 -1.90
C ASP A 33 -15.37 11.21 -1.85
N GLU A 34 -16.00 11.79 -0.82
CA GLU A 34 -16.00 13.24 -0.60
C GLU A 34 -14.58 13.78 -0.34
N LEU A 35 -13.78 13.10 0.49
CA LEU A 35 -12.41 13.47 0.80
C LEU A 35 -11.54 13.47 -0.47
N VAL A 36 -11.61 12.40 -1.27
CA VAL A 36 -10.88 12.28 -2.54
C VAL A 36 -11.40 13.29 -3.57
N GLY A 37 -12.70 13.59 -3.55
CA GLY A 37 -13.29 14.65 -4.36
C GLY A 37 -12.68 16.03 -4.08
N ILE A 38 -12.43 16.37 -2.82
CA ILE A 38 -11.74 17.62 -2.44
C ILE A 38 -10.29 17.62 -2.94
N LEU A 39 -9.56 16.50 -2.76
CA LEU A 39 -8.19 16.37 -3.28
C LEU A 39 -8.14 16.55 -4.80
N GLY A 40 -9.03 15.88 -5.53
CA GLY A 40 -9.12 15.98 -6.98
C GLY A 40 -9.45 17.39 -7.47
N ASN A 41 -10.34 18.12 -6.77
CA ASN A 41 -10.67 19.52 -7.08
C ASN A 41 -9.51 20.48 -6.77
N ALA A 42 -8.69 20.18 -5.76
CA ALA A 42 -7.50 20.94 -5.42
C ALA A 42 -6.29 20.60 -6.31
N ALA A 43 -6.34 19.51 -7.05
CA ALA A 43 -5.26 19.05 -7.92
C ALA A 43 -5.24 19.79 -9.26
N ASP A 44 -4.06 19.97 -9.84
CA ASP A 44 -3.90 20.36 -11.25
C ASP A 44 -4.01 19.16 -12.20
N PHE A 45 -3.84 17.94 -11.65
CA PHE A 45 -4.00 16.70 -12.38
C PHE A 45 -5.48 16.29 -12.43
N GLN A 46 -5.99 16.07 -13.64
CA GLN A 46 -7.34 15.58 -13.86
C GLN A 46 -7.31 14.19 -14.50
N ILE A 47 -8.15 13.29 -13.98
CA ILE A 47 -8.31 11.95 -14.56
C ILE A 47 -9.04 12.09 -15.91
N ASP A 48 -8.35 11.77 -17.00
CA ASP A 48 -9.00 11.61 -18.30
C ASP A 48 -9.42 10.15 -18.50
N ARG A 49 -10.72 9.89 -18.38
CA ARG A 49 -11.30 8.54 -18.52
C ARG A 49 -11.32 8.05 -19.98
N GLN A 50 -10.92 8.85 -20.94
CA GLN A 50 -10.85 8.47 -22.35
C GLN A 50 -9.47 7.91 -22.73
N LEU A 51 -8.45 8.19 -21.90
CA LEU A 51 -7.10 7.65 -22.10
C LEU A 51 -6.97 6.24 -21.52
N ASP A 52 -5.98 5.51 -22.02
CA ASP A 52 -5.56 4.26 -21.39
C ASP A 52 -5.05 4.57 -19.98
N ILE A 53 -5.60 3.88 -18.97
CA ILE A 53 -5.19 4.06 -17.57
C ILE A 53 -3.71 3.76 -17.34
N ALA A 54 -3.08 2.96 -18.21
CA ALA A 54 -1.66 2.64 -18.18
C ALA A 54 -0.78 3.71 -18.83
N GLU A 55 -1.36 4.73 -19.48
CA GLU A 55 -0.58 5.77 -20.13
C GLU A 55 0.22 6.58 -19.10
N GLY A 56 1.54 6.59 -19.28
CA GLY A 56 2.48 7.21 -18.35
C GLY A 56 3.05 6.27 -17.30
N GLU A 57 2.82 4.95 -17.37
CA GLU A 57 3.58 3.98 -16.58
C GLU A 57 5.09 4.09 -16.85
N ILE A 58 5.90 3.96 -15.80
CA ILE A 58 7.37 3.96 -15.92
C ILE A 58 7.88 2.58 -15.54
N ALA A 59 8.37 1.84 -16.54
CA ALA A 59 9.09 0.60 -16.30
C ALA A 59 10.54 0.91 -15.89
N SER A 60 10.96 0.39 -14.74
CA SER A 60 12.32 0.53 -14.22
C SER A 60 13.02 -0.83 -14.11
N SER A 61 14.30 -0.81 -13.75
CA SER A 61 15.04 -2.03 -13.41
C SER A 61 14.57 -2.69 -12.10
N LYS A 62 13.67 -2.05 -11.34
CA LYS A 62 13.21 -2.47 -10.02
C LYS A 62 11.72 -2.79 -9.95
N GLY A 63 10.98 -2.54 -11.01
CA GLY A 63 9.54 -2.77 -11.11
C GLY A 63 8.84 -1.71 -11.94
N LEU A 64 7.53 -1.75 -11.93
CA LEU A 64 6.65 -0.84 -12.67
C LEU A 64 6.09 0.22 -11.72
N ALA A 65 6.37 1.50 -11.99
CA ALA A 65 5.61 2.59 -11.38
C ALA A 65 4.33 2.80 -12.20
N ILE A 66 3.18 2.65 -11.56
CA ILE A 66 1.87 2.83 -12.19
C ILE A 66 1.68 4.28 -12.65
N SER A 67 0.81 4.48 -13.62
CA SER A 67 0.52 5.82 -14.15
C SER A 67 -0.07 6.75 -13.09
N PRO A 68 0.10 8.09 -13.22
CA PRO A 68 -0.57 9.04 -12.34
C PRO A 68 -2.11 8.91 -12.34
N THR A 69 -2.71 8.53 -13.47
CA THR A 69 -4.15 8.26 -13.59
C THR A 69 -4.55 7.07 -12.72
N GLN A 70 -3.82 5.98 -12.80
CA GLN A 70 -4.09 4.79 -11.99
C GLN A 70 -3.88 5.07 -10.49
N ALA A 71 -2.81 5.80 -10.13
CA ALA A 71 -2.55 6.22 -8.76
C ALA A 71 -3.68 7.11 -8.19
N ALA A 72 -4.20 8.04 -8.99
CA ALA A 72 -5.35 8.88 -8.61
C ALA A 72 -6.63 8.06 -8.42
N MET A 73 -6.87 7.04 -9.26
CA MET A 73 -8.03 6.14 -9.13
C MET A 73 -7.93 5.26 -7.87
N CYS A 74 -6.74 4.81 -7.51
CA CYS A 74 -6.49 4.03 -6.30
C CYS A 74 -6.90 4.77 -5.02
N ALA A 75 -6.85 6.11 -4.99
CA ALA A 75 -7.30 6.91 -3.87
C ALA A 75 -8.78 6.67 -3.50
N GLY A 76 -9.61 6.31 -4.49
CA GLY A 76 -11.03 5.99 -4.32
C GLY A 76 -11.32 4.59 -3.74
N GLU A 77 -10.32 3.74 -3.56
CA GLU A 77 -10.50 2.47 -2.86
C GLU A 77 -10.66 2.72 -1.34
N PHE A 78 -11.89 2.96 -0.92
CA PHE A 78 -12.21 3.53 0.39
C PHE A 78 -11.61 2.77 1.58
N GLN A 79 -11.64 1.43 1.58
CA GLN A 79 -11.05 0.62 2.66
C GLN A 79 -9.53 0.75 2.70
N ARG A 80 -8.87 0.61 1.55
CA ARG A 80 -7.43 0.81 1.43
C ARG A 80 -7.04 2.17 1.98
N THR A 81 -7.65 3.23 1.47
CA THR A 81 -7.34 4.61 1.88
C THR A 81 -7.59 4.83 3.36
N ALA A 82 -8.74 4.41 3.90
CA ALA A 82 -9.07 4.59 5.31
C ALA A 82 -8.12 3.81 6.24
N ILE A 83 -7.81 2.55 5.93
CA ILE A 83 -6.95 1.71 6.77
C ILE A 83 -5.50 2.23 6.76
N PHE A 84 -5.01 2.68 5.60
CA PHE A 84 -3.68 3.31 5.54
C PHE A 84 -3.64 4.65 6.27
N LEU A 85 -4.68 5.49 6.16
CA LEU A 85 -4.75 6.75 6.92
C LEU A 85 -4.74 6.51 8.43
N ARG A 86 -5.48 5.51 8.92
CA ARG A 86 -5.53 5.14 10.35
C ARG A 86 -4.19 4.63 10.83
N GLY A 87 -3.58 3.69 10.11
CA GLY A 87 -2.27 3.16 10.49
C GLY A 87 -1.19 4.24 10.49
N LEU A 88 -1.16 5.11 9.47
CA LEU A 88 -0.22 6.23 9.45
C LEU A 88 -0.50 7.25 10.57
N HIS A 89 -1.78 7.54 10.86
CA HIS A 89 -2.16 8.41 11.97
C HIS A 89 -1.62 7.90 13.30
N ASP A 90 -1.79 6.62 13.60
CA ASP A 90 -1.36 6.02 14.86
C ASP A 90 0.16 5.92 14.93
N ALA A 91 0.84 5.54 13.85
CA ALA A 91 2.32 5.58 13.77
C ALA A 91 2.87 6.99 14.03
N ILE A 92 2.25 8.03 13.45
CA ILE A 92 2.64 9.43 13.69
C ILE A 92 2.38 9.82 15.15
N THR A 93 1.23 9.44 15.72
CA THR A 93 0.86 9.77 17.09
C THR A 93 1.88 9.21 18.08
N GLU A 94 2.23 7.94 17.95
CA GLU A 94 3.26 7.29 18.77
C GLU A 94 4.63 7.96 18.60
N ALA A 95 5.02 8.24 17.35
CA ALA A 95 6.30 8.91 17.10
C ALA A 95 6.37 10.32 17.66
N VAL A 96 5.27 11.10 17.63
CA VAL A 96 5.18 12.45 18.21
C VAL A 96 5.32 12.39 19.72
N GLU A 97 4.74 11.42 20.41
CA GLU A 97 4.88 11.24 21.85
C GLU A 97 6.33 10.97 22.25
N LEU A 98 7.02 10.13 21.47
CA LEU A 98 8.42 9.76 21.73
C LEU A 98 9.42 10.88 21.41
N LYS A 99 9.17 11.68 20.38
CA LYS A 99 10.14 12.64 19.84
C LYS A 99 9.97 14.09 20.33
N SER A 100 8.83 14.41 20.96
CA SER A 100 8.56 15.78 21.42
C SER A 100 9.74 16.39 22.21
N PRO A 101 10.16 17.66 21.94
CA PRO A 101 9.44 18.69 21.15
C PRO A 101 9.76 18.73 19.65
N GLU A 102 10.69 17.92 19.14
CA GLU A 102 11.08 17.93 17.73
C GLU A 102 9.97 17.38 16.82
N PRO A 103 9.81 17.89 15.59
CA PRO A 103 8.83 17.37 14.67
C PRO A 103 9.22 15.96 14.17
N VAL A 104 8.23 15.10 14.02
CA VAL A 104 8.35 13.81 13.33
C VAL A 104 8.48 14.06 11.83
N ARG A 105 9.41 13.41 11.18
CA ARG A 105 9.63 13.46 9.74
C ARG A 105 9.07 12.21 9.08
N VAL A 106 8.17 12.40 8.12
CA VAL A 106 7.57 11.33 7.31
C VAL A 106 8.08 11.44 5.89
N LEU A 107 8.74 10.42 5.38
CA LEU A 107 9.06 10.30 3.95
C LEU A 107 7.98 9.45 3.28
N TYR A 108 7.21 10.06 2.38
CA TYR A 108 6.18 9.39 1.59
C TYR A 108 6.70 9.11 0.17
N ALA A 109 7.05 7.86 -0.10
CA ALA A 109 7.54 7.38 -1.39
C ALA A 109 6.40 6.80 -2.23
N GLY A 110 6.25 7.28 -3.48
CA GLY A 110 5.15 6.92 -4.36
C GLY A 110 3.86 7.63 -3.98
N SER A 111 3.92 8.97 -3.85
CA SER A 111 2.80 9.75 -3.32
C SER A 111 1.58 9.83 -4.23
N GLY A 112 1.75 9.60 -5.52
CA GLY A 112 0.73 9.88 -6.52
C GLY A 112 0.39 11.36 -6.64
N PRO A 113 -0.55 11.72 -7.53
CA PRO A 113 -0.85 13.12 -7.83
C PRO A 113 -1.63 13.86 -6.74
N TYR A 114 -2.19 13.15 -5.75
CA TYR A 114 -2.97 13.73 -4.67
C TYR A 114 -2.26 13.70 -3.31
N ALA A 115 -1.15 12.97 -3.19
CA ALA A 115 -0.50 12.65 -1.91
C ALA A 115 -1.53 12.19 -0.85
N THR A 116 -2.41 11.27 -1.27
CA THR A 116 -3.67 10.89 -0.61
C THR A 116 -3.50 10.47 0.85
N LEU A 117 -2.39 9.84 1.21
CA LEU A 117 -2.16 9.36 2.58
C LEU A 117 -1.53 10.44 3.48
N ALA A 118 -0.95 11.50 2.91
CA ALA A 118 -0.29 12.55 3.68
C ALA A 118 -1.17 13.79 3.89
N VAL A 119 -1.82 14.29 2.81
CA VAL A 119 -2.54 15.58 2.86
C VAL A 119 -3.67 15.60 3.88
N PRO A 120 -4.51 14.56 4.05
CA PRO A 120 -5.51 14.54 5.11
C PRO A 120 -4.88 14.72 6.50
N LEU A 121 -3.79 14.03 6.79
CA LEU A 121 -3.12 14.08 8.10
C LEU A 121 -2.43 15.40 8.38
N MET A 122 -2.07 16.18 7.35
CA MET A 122 -1.58 17.55 7.52
C MET A 122 -2.62 18.48 8.14
N THR A 123 -3.92 18.14 8.06
CA THR A 123 -4.99 18.90 8.73
C THR A 123 -5.16 18.52 10.20
N VAL A 124 -4.69 17.34 10.58
CA VAL A 124 -4.78 16.80 11.96
C VAL A 124 -3.53 17.13 12.76
N PHE A 125 -2.37 17.00 12.14
CA PHE A 125 -1.09 17.26 12.79
C PHE A 125 -0.52 18.62 12.35
N PRO A 126 -0.27 19.55 13.29
CA PRO A 126 0.30 20.83 12.94
C PRO A 126 1.77 20.70 12.49
N PRO A 127 2.28 21.61 11.64
CA PRO A 127 3.61 21.53 11.05
C PRO A 127 4.76 21.58 12.07
N GLU A 128 4.51 22.02 13.29
CA GLU A 128 5.46 21.99 14.41
C GLU A 128 5.62 20.59 15.01
N LYS A 129 4.71 19.68 14.71
CA LYS A 129 4.70 18.29 15.20
C LYS A 129 5.10 17.29 14.12
N VAL A 130 4.70 17.54 12.87
CA VAL A 130 4.92 16.60 11.76
C VAL A 130 5.33 17.35 10.49
N ARG A 131 6.33 16.84 9.81
CA ARG A 131 6.83 17.32 8.51
C ARG A 131 6.85 16.19 7.50
N PHE A 132 6.39 16.46 6.29
CA PHE A 132 6.35 15.50 5.22
C PHE A 132 7.38 15.83 4.13
N THR A 133 8.11 14.82 3.68
CA THR A 133 8.81 14.83 2.39
C THR A 133 7.98 13.99 1.43
N VAL A 134 7.57 14.60 0.32
CA VAL A 134 6.71 13.97 -0.70
C VAL A 134 7.60 13.59 -1.89
N LEU A 135 7.68 12.29 -2.19
CA LEU A 135 8.52 11.75 -3.25
C LEU A 135 7.70 10.93 -4.24
N ASP A 136 7.88 11.21 -5.52
CA ASP A 136 7.29 10.42 -6.61
C ASP A 136 8.21 10.44 -7.84
N ILE A 137 8.17 9.39 -8.62
CA ILE A 137 8.96 9.29 -9.86
C ILE A 137 8.37 10.17 -10.98
N HIS A 138 7.05 10.44 -10.94
CA HIS A 138 6.35 11.22 -11.95
C HIS A 138 6.39 12.72 -11.63
N PRO A 139 7.00 13.56 -12.49
CA PRO A 139 6.98 15.01 -12.28
C PRO A 139 5.58 15.61 -12.19
N VAL A 140 4.62 15.06 -12.94
CA VAL A 140 3.21 15.51 -12.93
C VAL A 140 2.54 15.20 -11.58
N SER A 141 2.85 14.06 -10.95
CA SER A 141 2.35 13.73 -9.61
C SER A 141 2.85 14.72 -8.57
N ILE A 142 4.14 15.04 -8.58
CA ILE A 142 4.72 16.02 -7.64
C ILE A 142 4.16 17.42 -7.88
N ALA A 143 4.02 17.86 -9.14
CA ALA A 143 3.42 19.16 -9.44
C ALA A 143 1.97 19.25 -8.94
N SER A 144 1.18 18.19 -9.14
CA SER A 144 -0.19 18.09 -8.68
C SER A 144 -0.29 18.05 -7.15
N ALA A 145 0.47 17.20 -6.48
CA ALA A 145 0.51 17.11 -5.01
C ALA A 145 0.87 18.47 -4.38
N LYS A 146 1.83 19.19 -4.98
CA LYS A 146 2.17 20.55 -4.55
C LYS A 146 1.01 21.53 -4.71
N SER A 147 0.25 21.42 -5.80
CA SER A 147 -0.94 22.25 -6.04
C SER A 147 -2.02 21.95 -4.99
N VAL A 148 -2.28 20.67 -4.69
CA VAL A 148 -3.22 20.25 -3.65
C VAL A 148 -2.85 20.87 -2.30
N VAL A 149 -1.62 20.67 -1.85
CA VAL A 149 -1.12 21.20 -0.58
C VAL A 149 -1.25 22.73 -0.53
N HIS A 150 -0.88 23.42 -1.61
CA HIS A 150 -0.94 24.89 -1.70
C HIS A 150 -2.38 25.41 -1.63
N ARG A 151 -3.31 24.83 -2.41
CA ARG A 151 -4.71 25.28 -2.43
C ARG A 151 -5.44 25.01 -1.13
N LEU A 152 -5.01 23.99 -0.38
CA LEU A 152 -5.52 23.70 0.96
C LEU A 152 -4.79 24.50 2.07
N GLY A 153 -3.80 25.33 1.72
CA GLY A 153 -3.06 26.16 2.70
C GLY A 153 -2.15 25.39 3.64
N LEU A 154 -1.70 24.20 3.22
CA LEU A 154 -0.93 23.24 4.04
C LEU A 154 0.58 23.27 3.75
N ASP A 155 1.09 24.29 3.02
CA ASP A 155 2.49 24.40 2.59
C ASP A 155 3.51 24.20 3.71
N ARG A 156 3.19 24.66 4.93
CA ARG A 156 4.09 24.57 6.09
C ARG A 156 4.30 23.13 6.57
N SER A 157 3.43 22.20 6.22
CA SER A 157 3.52 20.78 6.60
C SER A 157 4.49 19.99 5.71
N VAL A 158 4.89 20.54 4.55
CA VAL A 158 5.81 19.88 3.64
C VAL A 158 7.22 20.47 3.76
N GLU A 159 8.19 19.61 4.02
CA GLU A 159 9.59 19.95 4.10
C GLU A 159 10.25 19.98 2.70
N ALA A 160 9.91 18.97 1.87
CA ALA A 160 10.44 18.87 0.51
C ALA A 160 9.49 18.13 -0.44
N TYR A 161 9.61 18.47 -1.73
CA TYR A 161 9.02 17.74 -2.85
C TYR A 161 10.15 17.19 -3.72
N MET A 162 10.16 15.88 -3.95
CA MET A 162 11.25 15.19 -4.65
C MET A 162 10.72 14.44 -5.87
N ILE A 163 11.28 14.74 -7.04
CA ILE A 163 11.06 13.94 -8.26
C ILE A 163 12.22 12.97 -8.35
N ALA A 164 12.01 11.71 -7.94
CA ALA A 164 13.06 10.71 -7.90
C ALA A 164 12.47 9.28 -7.91
N ASP A 165 13.28 8.32 -8.36
CA ASP A 165 13.01 6.89 -8.12
C ASP A 165 13.32 6.57 -6.64
N ALA A 166 12.31 6.11 -5.91
CA ALA A 166 12.46 5.76 -4.51
C ALA A 166 13.41 4.57 -4.27
N CYS A 167 13.64 3.73 -5.29
CA CYS A 167 14.60 2.64 -5.23
C CYS A 167 16.07 3.11 -5.29
N GLU A 168 16.32 4.36 -5.68
CA GLU A 168 17.67 4.93 -5.87
C GLU A 168 17.87 6.23 -5.06
N HIS A 169 16.79 6.76 -4.46
CA HIS A 169 16.83 8.02 -3.72
C HIS A 169 17.79 7.94 -2.52
N THR A 170 18.71 8.90 -2.43
CA THR A 170 19.59 9.04 -1.27
C THR A 170 18.97 10.01 -0.26
N ILE A 171 18.72 9.54 0.94
CA ILE A 171 18.19 10.35 2.04
C ILE A 171 19.32 11.26 2.57
N PRO A 172 19.13 12.60 2.58
CA PRO A 172 20.12 13.51 3.17
C PRO A 172 20.34 13.19 4.65
N SER A 173 21.59 13.25 5.11
CA SER A 173 21.95 12.90 6.50
C SER A 173 21.35 13.80 7.56
N ASP A 174 20.92 15.00 7.18
CA ASP A 174 20.23 15.98 8.03
C ASP A 174 18.69 15.89 7.94
N ALA A 175 18.17 14.99 7.08
CA ALA A 175 16.75 14.80 6.84
C ALA A 175 16.31 13.33 6.99
N ILE A 176 16.95 12.56 7.88
CA ILE A 176 16.57 11.17 8.15
C ILE A 176 15.11 11.11 8.65
N PRO A 177 14.24 10.35 8.01
CA PRO A 177 12.84 10.23 8.42
C PRO A 177 12.69 9.34 9.66
N ASP A 178 11.66 9.62 10.45
CA ASP A 178 11.22 8.77 11.56
C ASP A 178 10.22 7.71 11.07
N ILE A 179 9.50 8.04 9.99
CA ILE A 179 8.51 7.15 9.37
C ILE A 179 8.76 7.09 7.86
N LEU A 180 8.84 5.87 7.34
CA LEU A 180 8.86 5.57 5.92
C LEU A 180 7.49 5.07 5.49
N LEU A 181 6.78 5.86 4.70
CA LEU A 181 5.51 5.50 4.11
C LEU A 181 5.70 5.16 2.63
N SER A 182 5.26 3.98 2.21
CA SER A 182 5.13 3.65 0.79
C SER A 182 3.97 2.69 0.56
N GLU A 183 3.16 2.98 -0.42
CA GLU A 183 2.10 2.11 -0.90
C GLU A 183 2.21 2.05 -2.43
N THR A 184 3.18 1.27 -2.89
CA THR A 184 3.58 1.05 -4.29
C THR A 184 3.58 -0.44 -4.57
N MET A 185 2.42 -1.08 -4.35
CA MET A 185 2.28 -2.52 -4.41
C MET A 185 0.98 -2.94 -5.11
N SER A 186 0.99 -4.13 -5.66
CA SER A 186 -0.19 -4.89 -6.05
C SER A 186 -0.29 -6.17 -5.21
N THR A 187 -1.34 -6.97 -5.45
CA THR A 187 -1.56 -8.23 -4.73
C THR A 187 -0.32 -9.13 -4.82
N ALA A 188 -0.01 -9.84 -3.75
CA ALA A 188 1.16 -10.72 -3.61
C ALA A 188 2.51 -10.02 -3.89
N LEU A 189 2.58 -8.67 -3.78
CA LEU A 189 3.78 -7.86 -4.04
C LEU A 189 4.32 -8.02 -5.46
N GLU A 190 3.44 -8.23 -6.45
CA GLU A 190 3.83 -8.39 -7.85
C GLU A 190 3.98 -7.03 -8.57
N ARG A 191 4.79 -6.99 -9.63
CA ARG A 191 4.94 -5.90 -10.62
C ARG A 191 5.53 -4.60 -10.08
N GLU A 192 5.06 -4.09 -8.95
CA GLU A 192 5.45 -2.80 -8.39
C GLU A 192 6.62 -2.93 -7.41
N PRO A 193 7.44 -1.89 -7.23
CA PRO A 193 8.74 -2.00 -6.54
C PRO A 193 8.70 -1.89 -5.02
N GLN A 194 7.57 -2.15 -4.35
CA GLN A 194 7.40 -2.00 -2.88
C GLN A 194 8.55 -2.62 -2.07
N VAL A 195 8.94 -3.86 -2.39
CA VAL A 195 10.00 -4.56 -1.67
C VAL A 195 11.35 -3.88 -1.87
N ALA A 196 11.64 -3.46 -3.11
CA ALA A 196 12.89 -2.76 -3.44
C ALA A 196 12.96 -1.37 -2.77
N ILE A 197 11.88 -0.61 -2.79
CA ILE A 197 11.76 0.71 -2.14
C ILE A 197 11.99 0.59 -0.64
N MET A 198 11.24 -0.28 0.04
CA MET A 198 11.33 -0.41 1.48
C MET A 198 12.70 -0.93 1.93
N ARG A 199 13.28 -1.88 1.18
CA ARG A 199 14.65 -2.36 1.43
C ARG A 199 15.68 -1.23 1.29
N HIS A 200 15.57 -0.41 0.24
CA HIS A 200 16.51 0.67 -0.04
C HIS A 200 16.41 1.80 1.01
N LEU A 201 15.21 2.25 1.31
CA LEU A 201 14.99 3.38 2.22
C LEU A 201 15.26 3.00 3.68
N LEU A 202 14.79 1.82 4.14
CA LEU A 202 15.05 1.38 5.52
C LEU A 202 16.54 1.08 5.74
N GLY A 203 17.28 0.68 4.70
CA GLY A 203 18.74 0.55 4.76
C GLY A 203 19.46 1.87 5.09
N GLN A 204 18.86 3.02 4.75
CA GLN A 204 19.39 4.36 5.02
C GLN A 204 18.83 4.98 6.32
N ALA A 205 17.64 4.56 6.75
CA ALA A 205 16.96 5.01 7.97
C ALA A 205 16.58 3.77 8.83
N PRO A 206 17.54 3.06 9.42
CA PRO A 206 17.32 1.76 10.04
C PRO A 206 16.42 1.79 11.28
N ASP A 207 16.27 2.94 11.92
CA ASP A 207 15.42 3.14 13.09
C ASP A 207 14.01 3.64 12.75
N ALA A 208 13.74 3.93 11.46
CA ALA A 208 12.44 4.42 11.03
C ALA A 208 11.36 3.34 11.19
N VAL A 209 10.18 3.78 11.58
CA VAL A 209 8.94 2.99 11.50
C VAL A 209 8.54 2.90 10.03
N ILE A 210 8.13 1.72 9.56
CA ILE A 210 7.65 1.53 8.21
C ILE A 210 6.11 1.43 8.18
N VAL A 211 5.49 2.08 7.20
CA VAL A 211 4.05 1.96 6.92
C VAL A 211 3.90 1.55 5.44
N PRO A 212 3.36 0.36 5.16
CA PRO A 212 2.80 -0.61 6.09
C PRO A 212 3.86 -1.27 6.97
N GLU A 213 3.45 -1.62 8.20
CA GLU A 213 4.30 -2.32 9.18
C GLU A 213 4.68 -3.72 8.69
N SER A 214 3.73 -4.41 8.05
CA SER A 214 3.99 -5.67 7.37
C SER A 214 3.07 -5.91 6.18
N VAL A 215 3.60 -6.63 5.18
CA VAL A 215 2.83 -7.26 4.10
C VAL A 215 3.17 -8.73 4.12
N ARG A 216 2.19 -9.55 4.47
CA ARG A 216 2.34 -11.00 4.57
C ARG A 216 1.59 -11.70 3.45
N VAL A 217 2.23 -12.69 2.85
CA VAL A 217 1.66 -13.55 1.83
C VAL A 217 1.63 -14.99 2.36
N ASP A 218 0.42 -15.54 2.47
CA ASP A 218 0.17 -16.92 2.87
C ASP A 218 -0.37 -17.73 1.69
N ALA A 219 -0.11 -19.03 1.66
CA ALA A 219 -0.66 -19.94 0.66
C ALA A 219 -1.85 -20.72 1.23
N PHE A 220 -2.86 -20.93 0.40
CA PHE A 220 -4.05 -21.73 0.70
C PHE A 220 -4.41 -22.61 -0.50
N LEU A 221 -4.93 -23.78 -0.22
CA LEU A 221 -5.63 -24.60 -1.21
C LEU A 221 -7.13 -24.29 -1.10
N VAL A 222 -7.74 -23.80 -2.17
CA VAL A 222 -9.06 -23.15 -2.17
C VAL A 222 -10.02 -23.90 -3.10
N ASP A 223 -11.22 -24.20 -2.61
CA ASP A 223 -12.33 -24.64 -3.46
C ASP A 223 -12.86 -23.44 -4.27
N THR A 224 -12.46 -23.36 -5.51
CA THR A 224 -12.82 -22.24 -6.41
C THR A 224 -14.32 -22.14 -6.67
N SER A 225 -15.09 -23.21 -6.47
CA SER A 225 -16.56 -23.19 -6.60
C SER A 225 -17.28 -22.46 -5.47
N LYS A 226 -16.57 -22.20 -4.36
CA LYS A 226 -17.08 -21.53 -3.15
C LYS A 226 -16.40 -20.19 -2.88
N GLU A 227 -15.39 -19.83 -3.66
CA GLU A 227 -14.67 -18.57 -3.52
C GLU A 227 -15.33 -17.49 -4.39
N PRO A 228 -15.42 -16.22 -3.94
CA PRO A 228 -15.97 -15.16 -4.79
C PRO A 228 -15.00 -14.84 -5.92
N ASP A 229 -15.55 -14.62 -7.09
CA ASP A 229 -14.79 -14.17 -8.27
C ASP A 229 -14.40 -12.67 -8.18
N ILE A 230 -14.96 -11.92 -7.22
CA ILE A 230 -14.85 -10.47 -7.18
C ILE A 230 -14.74 -10.00 -5.73
N VAL A 231 -13.99 -8.90 -5.51
CA VAL A 231 -14.10 -8.07 -4.30
C VAL A 231 -15.54 -7.56 -4.22
N VAL A 232 -16.37 -8.19 -3.41
CA VAL A 232 -17.78 -7.82 -3.26
C VAL A 232 -17.85 -6.55 -2.42
N PRO A 233 -18.38 -5.44 -2.93
CA PRO A 233 -18.65 -4.28 -2.08
C PRO A 233 -19.65 -4.70 -0.99
N GLU A 234 -19.32 -4.48 0.27
CA GLU A 234 -20.20 -4.84 1.40
C GLU A 234 -21.54 -4.09 1.46
N SER A 235 -21.84 -3.20 0.50
CA SER A 235 -23.17 -2.60 0.40
C SER A 235 -24.32 -3.62 0.34
N GLU A 236 -24.00 -4.87 0.01
CA GLU A 236 -25.00 -5.97 -0.08
C GLU A 236 -24.89 -6.98 1.08
N GLY A 237 -23.91 -6.82 1.98
CA GLY A 237 -23.57 -7.82 3.00
C GLY A 237 -22.95 -9.09 2.40
N PRO A 238 -22.29 -9.93 3.20
CA PRO A 238 -21.83 -11.23 2.71
C PRO A 238 -23.06 -12.00 2.25
N PRO A 239 -23.04 -12.58 1.03
CA PRO A 239 -24.14 -13.41 0.60
C PRO A 239 -24.33 -14.52 1.62
N THR A 240 -25.55 -14.67 2.14
CA THR A 240 -25.91 -15.64 3.21
C THR A 240 -25.61 -17.09 2.86
N LYS A 241 -25.14 -17.35 1.63
CA LYS A 241 -24.77 -18.67 1.09
C LYS A 241 -23.26 -18.85 0.92
N TRP A 242 -22.47 -17.87 1.29
CA TRP A 242 -21.05 -17.88 0.98
C TRP A 242 -20.25 -18.46 2.14
N GLN A 243 -19.66 -19.61 1.94
CA GLN A 243 -18.80 -20.30 2.89
C GLN A 243 -17.54 -20.72 2.16
N PRO A 244 -16.51 -19.85 2.11
CA PRO A 244 -15.22 -20.19 1.52
C PRO A 244 -14.66 -21.45 2.17
N ASP A 245 -14.14 -22.34 1.35
CA ASP A 245 -13.48 -23.56 1.79
C ASP A 245 -12.00 -23.48 1.45
N ARG A 246 -11.19 -23.23 2.47
CA ARG A 246 -9.78 -22.88 2.34
C ARG A 246 -8.95 -23.73 3.29
N ILE A 247 -8.00 -24.48 2.75
CA ILE A 247 -7.05 -25.29 3.52
C ILE A 247 -5.75 -24.50 3.61
N PRO A 248 -5.28 -24.08 4.80
CA PRO A 248 -4.04 -23.32 4.94
C PRO A 248 -2.84 -24.21 4.59
N LEU A 249 -1.94 -23.69 3.78
CA LEU A 249 -0.67 -24.33 3.41
C LEU A 249 0.52 -23.68 4.15
N GLY A 250 0.35 -22.48 4.68
CA GLY A 250 1.32 -21.78 5.49
C GLY A 250 1.82 -20.47 4.90
N PRO A 251 2.69 -19.77 5.67
CA PRO A 251 3.29 -18.52 5.23
C PRO A 251 4.29 -18.76 4.10
N VAL A 252 4.29 -17.87 3.10
CA VAL A 252 5.22 -17.91 1.96
C VAL A 252 6.25 -16.81 2.07
N PHE A 253 5.82 -15.57 2.31
CA PHE A 253 6.70 -14.42 2.33
C PHE A 253 6.16 -13.34 3.27
N GLU A 254 7.07 -12.57 3.85
CA GLU A 254 6.71 -11.43 4.69
C GLU A 254 7.70 -10.29 4.48
N LEU A 255 7.16 -9.10 4.16
CA LEU A 255 7.87 -7.85 4.10
C LEU A 255 7.60 -7.08 5.39
N ASN A 256 8.58 -6.95 6.26
CA ASN A 256 8.57 -6.11 7.47
C ASN A 256 9.98 -5.63 7.80
N ALA A 257 10.12 -4.76 8.80
CA ALA A 257 11.42 -4.22 9.15
C ALA A 257 12.45 -5.28 9.56
N SER A 258 12.02 -6.37 10.20
CA SER A 258 12.91 -7.47 10.61
C SER A 258 13.44 -8.26 9.41
N THR A 259 12.55 -8.63 8.49
CA THR A 259 12.94 -9.36 7.28
C THR A 259 13.84 -8.50 6.39
N ILE A 260 13.52 -7.20 6.21
CA ILE A 260 14.35 -6.26 5.45
C ILE A 260 15.78 -6.19 6.04
N ARG A 261 15.90 -6.06 7.36
CA ARG A 261 17.22 -6.04 8.01
C ARG A 261 17.99 -7.35 7.83
N SER A 262 17.30 -8.48 7.81
CA SER A 262 17.93 -9.79 7.56
C SER A 262 18.51 -9.92 6.15
N TRP A 263 18.00 -9.14 5.19
CA TRP A 263 18.47 -9.11 3.80
C TRP A 263 19.59 -8.09 3.53
N ALA A 264 20.07 -7.36 4.55
CA ALA A 264 21.08 -6.31 4.37
C ALA A 264 22.39 -6.81 3.76
N SER A 265 22.77 -8.07 4.01
CA SER A 265 23.98 -8.69 3.45
C SER A 265 23.77 -9.40 2.12
N LEU A 266 22.52 -9.52 1.66
CA LEU A 266 22.22 -10.20 0.40
C LEU A 266 22.47 -9.25 -0.78
N SER A 267 23.34 -9.67 -1.67
CA SER A 267 23.60 -8.97 -2.95
C SER A 267 22.71 -9.47 -4.10
N ASP A 268 21.99 -10.56 -3.86
CA ASP A 268 21.15 -11.24 -4.84
C ASP A 268 19.86 -10.49 -5.15
N ASP A 269 19.38 -10.63 -6.39
CA ASP A 269 18.03 -10.23 -6.80
C ASP A 269 16.96 -11.26 -6.39
N ARG A 270 17.34 -12.27 -5.60
CA ARG A 270 16.45 -13.30 -5.03
C ARG A 270 16.47 -13.20 -3.51
N LEU A 271 15.29 -12.93 -2.93
CA LEU A 271 15.14 -12.93 -1.47
C LEU A 271 14.54 -14.27 -1.02
N PRO A 272 14.95 -14.77 0.16
CA PRO A 272 14.44 -16.02 0.68
C PRO A 272 12.93 -15.93 0.98
N ALA A 273 12.22 -17.00 0.63
CA ALA A 273 10.82 -17.23 0.99
C ALA A 273 10.66 -18.69 1.47
N ALA A 274 9.49 -19.05 1.99
CA ALA A 274 9.28 -20.35 2.58
C ALA A 274 9.02 -21.43 1.52
N ALA A 275 9.24 -22.69 1.92
CA ALA A 275 8.69 -23.85 1.24
C ALA A 275 7.29 -24.18 1.77
N ILE A 276 6.40 -24.66 0.90
CA ILE A 276 5.08 -25.18 1.29
C ILE A 276 4.87 -26.58 0.74
N HIS A 277 4.03 -27.34 1.42
CA HIS A 277 3.55 -28.62 0.91
C HIS A 277 2.08 -28.50 0.54
N ILE A 278 1.74 -28.77 -0.72
CA ILE A 278 0.37 -28.85 -1.21
C ILE A 278 -0.07 -30.32 -1.14
N PRO A 279 -1.02 -30.68 -0.27
CA PRO A 279 -1.53 -32.04 -0.21
C PRO A 279 -2.36 -32.37 -1.48
N PRO A 280 -2.62 -33.65 -1.74
CA PRO A 280 -3.60 -34.03 -2.77
C PRO A 280 -4.93 -33.27 -2.54
N PRO A 281 -5.47 -32.56 -3.55
CA PRO A 281 -6.69 -31.80 -3.37
C PRO A 281 -7.88 -32.72 -3.06
N PRO A 282 -8.77 -32.35 -2.13
CA PRO A 282 -9.96 -33.13 -1.78
C PRO A 282 -10.89 -33.35 -2.97
N GLU A 283 -11.04 -32.32 -3.81
CA GLU A 283 -11.88 -32.31 -5.02
C GLU A 283 -11.16 -31.63 -6.18
N PRO A 284 -11.54 -31.90 -7.43
CA PRO A 284 -10.91 -31.26 -8.61
C PRO A 284 -11.06 -29.74 -8.69
N THR A 285 -11.97 -29.16 -7.90
CA THR A 285 -12.24 -27.72 -7.84
C THR A 285 -11.20 -26.95 -7.01
N TYR A 286 -10.37 -27.66 -6.22
CA TYR A 286 -9.36 -27.01 -5.40
C TYR A 286 -8.15 -26.58 -6.22
N ARG A 287 -7.71 -25.33 -5.99
CA ARG A 287 -6.51 -24.72 -6.58
C ARG A 287 -5.69 -23.99 -5.50
N PRO A 288 -4.36 -23.92 -5.64
CA PRO A 288 -3.53 -23.18 -4.71
C PRO A 288 -3.55 -21.68 -5.05
N PHE A 289 -3.70 -20.86 -3.99
CA PHE A 289 -3.71 -19.41 -4.07
C PHE A 289 -2.80 -18.76 -3.04
N LEU A 290 -2.30 -17.57 -3.38
CA LEU A 290 -1.64 -16.65 -2.47
C LEU A 290 -2.66 -15.64 -1.94
N PHE A 291 -2.59 -15.38 -0.66
CA PHE A 291 -3.44 -14.46 0.09
C PHE A 291 -2.57 -13.39 0.72
N THR A 292 -2.89 -12.13 0.46
CA THR A 292 -2.16 -10.99 1.00
C THR A 292 -2.89 -10.41 2.20
N THR A 293 -2.16 -10.20 3.29
CA THR A 293 -2.62 -9.44 4.46
C THR A 293 -1.67 -8.29 4.69
N ILE A 294 -2.20 -7.08 4.86
CA ILE A 294 -1.42 -5.86 5.05
C ILE A 294 -1.76 -5.29 6.42
N VAL A 295 -0.77 -5.21 7.30
CA VAL A 295 -0.85 -4.46 8.56
C VAL A 295 -0.25 -3.09 8.28
N THR A 296 -1.07 -2.05 8.30
CA THR A 296 -0.56 -0.70 8.07
C THR A 296 0.16 -0.17 9.29
N HIS A 297 -0.43 -0.32 10.48
CA HIS A 297 0.21 -0.15 11.79
C HIS A 297 -0.71 -0.70 12.89
N GLY A 298 -0.17 -1.42 13.88
CA GLY A 298 -0.91 -1.94 15.02
C GLY A 298 -2.13 -2.80 14.62
N GLU A 299 -3.33 -2.35 14.96
CA GLU A 299 -4.59 -3.09 14.70
C GLU A 299 -5.20 -2.81 13.31
N HIS A 300 -4.62 -1.89 12.53
CA HIS A 300 -5.15 -1.49 11.22
C HIS A 300 -4.72 -2.46 10.12
N ILE A 301 -5.64 -3.33 9.72
CA ILE A 301 -5.34 -4.47 8.84
C ILE A 301 -6.29 -4.50 7.65
N LEU A 302 -5.72 -4.61 6.44
CA LEU A 302 -6.43 -5.03 5.23
C LEU A 302 -6.35 -6.54 5.11
N ARG A 303 -7.51 -7.18 5.08
CA ARG A 303 -7.67 -8.63 4.95
C ARG A 303 -8.07 -8.99 3.52
N THR A 304 -8.12 -10.28 3.25
CA THR A 304 -8.57 -10.82 1.97
C THR A 304 -9.89 -10.16 1.51
N HIS A 305 -9.90 -9.67 0.28
CA HIS A 305 -11.03 -8.98 -0.38
C HIS A 305 -11.42 -7.61 0.20
N ASP A 306 -10.63 -7.03 1.11
CA ASP A 306 -10.85 -5.66 1.57
C ASP A 306 -10.46 -4.61 0.52
N SER A 307 -9.54 -4.93 -0.37
CA SER A 307 -9.12 -4.08 -1.48
C SER A 307 -8.52 -4.92 -2.63
N ASN A 308 -8.24 -4.28 -3.77
CA ASN A 308 -7.50 -4.93 -4.85
C ASN A 308 -6.11 -5.41 -4.43
N LEU A 309 -5.49 -4.77 -3.42
CA LEU A 309 -4.19 -5.20 -2.87
C LEU A 309 -4.26 -6.56 -2.17
N THR A 310 -5.43 -6.93 -1.70
CA THR A 310 -5.69 -8.17 -0.95
C THR A 310 -6.59 -9.15 -1.70
N ALA A 311 -6.76 -8.96 -3.01
CA ALA A 311 -7.34 -9.97 -3.90
C ALA A 311 -6.49 -11.23 -3.88
N ILE A 312 -7.11 -12.39 -4.03
CA ILE A 312 -6.38 -13.65 -4.07
C ILE A 312 -5.67 -13.84 -5.42
N ARG A 313 -4.52 -14.49 -5.41
CA ARG A 313 -3.69 -14.71 -6.59
C ARG A 313 -3.44 -16.21 -6.78
N GLU A 314 -3.93 -16.78 -7.88
CA GLU A 314 -3.68 -18.21 -8.17
C GLU A 314 -2.18 -18.46 -8.40
N ILE A 315 -1.66 -19.54 -7.82
CA ILE A 315 -0.32 -20.04 -8.10
C ILE A 315 -0.43 -20.87 -9.37
N THR A 316 0.00 -20.31 -10.48
CA THR A 316 -0.03 -20.93 -11.81
C THR A 316 1.23 -21.78 -12.06
N ASP A 317 1.25 -22.49 -13.19
CA ASP A 317 2.39 -23.31 -13.67
C ASP A 317 2.75 -24.50 -12.77
N ILE A 318 1.77 -25.02 -12.03
CA ILE A 318 1.92 -26.25 -11.24
C ILE A 318 1.20 -27.40 -11.96
N ASP A 319 1.99 -28.25 -12.61
CA ASP A 319 1.45 -29.45 -13.22
C ASP A 319 1.12 -30.52 -12.15
N ASN A 320 -0.04 -31.19 -12.36
CA ASN A 320 -0.45 -32.40 -11.68
C ASN A 320 -0.42 -32.40 -10.14
N LEU A 321 -1.37 -31.70 -9.52
CA LEU A 321 -1.56 -31.67 -8.06
C LEU A 321 -2.12 -32.97 -7.46
N SER A 322 -2.49 -33.96 -8.25
CA SER A 322 -3.20 -35.16 -7.80
C SER A 322 -2.43 -36.02 -6.79
N ALA A 323 -1.11 -35.94 -6.77
CA ALA A 323 -0.24 -36.70 -5.85
C ALA A 323 0.27 -35.86 -4.65
N GLY A 324 -0.12 -34.59 -4.57
CA GLY A 324 0.50 -33.61 -3.70
C GLY A 324 1.85 -33.13 -4.26
N ARG A 325 2.33 -31.96 -3.78
CA ARG A 325 3.58 -31.38 -4.25
C ARG A 325 4.21 -30.43 -3.23
N SER A 326 5.53 -30.43 -3.14
CA SER A 326 6.28 -29.40 -2.39
C SER A 326 6.78 -28.32 -3.35
N LEU A 327 6.66 -27.07 -2.92
CA LEU A 327 7.11 -25.90 -3.66
C LEU A 327 8.05 -25.10 -2.77
N GLN A 328 9.24 -24.75 -3.29
CA GLN A 328 10.12 -23.75 -2.71
C GLN A 328 9.83 -22.39 -3.34
N PHE A 329 9.54 -21.38 -2.52
CA PHE A 329 9.40 -20.01 -2.99
C PHE A 329 10.67 -19.21 -2.82
N HIS A 330 10.81 -18.20 -3.67
CA HIS A 330 11.71 -17.07 -3.49
C HIS A 330 11.06 -15.82 -4.06
N TYR A 331 11.39 -14.65 -3.48
CA TYR A 331 10.96 -13.39 -4.07
C TYR A 331 12.03 -12.89 -5.03
N ARG A 332 11.65 -12.71 -6.29
CA ARG A 332 12.52 -12.16 -7.34
C ARG A 332 12.39 -10.64 -7.35
N LEU A 333 13.50 -9.94 -7.13
CA LEU A 333 13.63 -8.50 -7.40
C LEU A 333 13.88 -8.25 -8.88
N GLY A 334 13.87 -6.99 -9.31
CA GLY A 334 14.19 -6.59 -10.69
C GLY A 334 12.99 -6.01 -11.44
N ALA A 335 13.05 -5.94 -12.77
CA ALA A 335 12.06 -5.26 -13.60
C ALA A 335 10.64 -5.88 -13.53
N ALA A 336 10.53 -7.14 -13.13
CA ALA A 336 9.26 -7.84 -12.93
C ALA A 336 9.28 -8.54 -11.56
N PRO A 337 9.18 -7.79 -10.45
CA PRO A 337 9.24 -8.37 -9.12
C PRO A 337 8.03 -9.24 -8.86
N CYS A 338 8.23 -10.40 -8.27
CA CYS A 338 7.16 -11.34 -7.90
C CYS A 338 7.67 -12.48 -7.03
N LEU A 339 6.75 -13.19 -6.38
CA LEU A 339 7.00 -14.51 -5.81
C LEU A 339 7.09 -15.55 -6.93
N VAL A 340 8.14 -16.35 -6.91
CA VAL A 340 8.38 -17.45 -7.86
C VAL A 340 8.35 -18.75 -7.07
N ALA A 341 7.54 -19.71 -7.53
CA ALA A 341 7.47 -21.06 -7.01
C ALA A 341 8.30 -22.01 -7.87
N GLU A 342 9.14 -22.82 -7.25
CA GLU A 342 9.91 -23.87 -7.91
C GLU A 342 9.53 -25.20 -7.28
N ALA A 343 9.30 -26.22 -8.09
CA ALA A 343 9.03 -27.57 -7.57
C ALA A 343 10.28 -28.12 -6.89
N GLU A 344 10.11 -28.69 -5.72
CA GLU A 344 11.13 -29.54 -5.13
C GLU A 344 11.06 -30.94 -5.79
N ASP A 345 12.20 -31.43 -6.29
CA ASP A 345 12.34 -32.76 -6.90
C ASP A 345 12.15 -33.90 -5.90
#